data_b2fc7e904ce38bec5dbf8fd374cb8f73
#
_entry.id   b2fc7e904ce38bec5dbf8fd374cb8f73
#
_cell.length_a   1.000
_cell.length_b   1.000
_cell.length_c   1.000
_cell.angle_alpha   90.00
_cell.angle_beta   90.00
_cell.angle_gamma   90.00
#
_symmetry.space_group_name_H-M   'P 1'
#
loop_
_entity.id
_entity.type
_entity.pdbx_description
1 polymer ?
#
loop_
_entity_poly.entity_id
_entity_poly.type
_entity_poly.pdbx_seq_one_letter_code
_entity_poly.pdbx_strand_id
1 'polypeptide(L)'
;MTLRPWSVRRLAGPAVRPGRFVRRAAVLLVTAVVLAGCERGSSSGGPGESATGPSGCPADYDTARAAVARAERTDAPWRGPITGPRAVPGRSLVYVAQTMTNPGVAGVAQGVKEAARVVGWNVRVIDGGGTPAGIQAAMGQAVALKPAGIVIGGFDPNSTSQQVSRAGVEHIPLVGWHAVAAPGPSRRPPLFSNVTTHVQDVARISAQWIIAHSRGRAGAVVFTDASIPFARTKSELIRKELATCRGVRVLAYENIPIPDASSRTPREVASLLSRFGDRWTHSVAINDLYFADAAPAFRAAGAPGAGPPYNIGAGDGDPSAFQRVNSGQYQSATVPEPLTQQGWQIVDEFNRAFAGDPASGYAAPVHVSTADNTDGATSWDPTGYREAYRKIWGR
;
A
#
# COMPACT_ATOMS: atom_id res chain seq x y z
N MET A 1 -3.26 -49.06 33.01
CA MET A 1 -2.75 -49.32 31.66
C MET A 1 -1.80 -48.20 31.34
N THR A 2 -0.51 -48.47 31.53
CA THR A 2 0.62 -47.53 31.48
C THR A 2 1.28 -47.62 30.13
N LEU A 3 1.34 -46.52 29.36
CA LEU A 3 2.07 -46.41 28.11
C LEU A 3 3.46 -45.82 28.38
N ARG A 4 4.50 -46.51 27.95
CA ARG A 4 5.93 -46.15 28.04
C ARG A 4 6.32 -45.19 26.91
N PRO A 5 7.30 -44.27 27.10
CA PRO A 5 7.83 -43.41 26.04
C PRO A 5 8.90 -44.13 25.21
N TRP A 6 8.91 -43.85 23.91
CA TRP A 6 9.92 -44.29 22.95
C TRP A 6 11.17 -43.42 23.00
N SER A 7 12.31 -44.05 23.15
CA SER A 7 13.65 -43.46 23.08
C SER A 7 14.15 -43.41 21.62
N VAL A 8 14.54 -42.21 21.14
CA VAL A 8 15.23 -42.06 19.85
C VAL A 8 16.74 -42.14 20.05
N ARG A 9 17.38 -43.16 19.45
CA ARG A 9 18.84 -43.31 19.37
C ARG A 9 19.40 -42.31 18.36
N ARG A 10 20.38 -41.51 18.78
CA ARG A 10 21.26 -40.73 17.90
C ARG A 10 22.30 -41.64 17.27
N LEU A 11 22.41 -41.67 15.94
CA LEU A 11 23.53 -42.21 15.19
C LEU A 11 24.55 -41.10 14.94
N ALA A 12 25.77 -41.31 15.39
CA ALA A 12 26.92 -40.46 15.15
C ALA A 12 27.53 -40.80 13.77
N GLY A 13 27.72 -39.82 12.92
CA GLY A 13 28.47 -39.91 11.67
C GLY A 13 29.90 -39.36 11.82
N PRO A 14 30.86 -39.78 11.01
CA PRO A 14 32.30 -39.61 11.26
C PRO A 14 32.83 -38.21 10.89
N ALA A 15 33.80 -37.75 11.67
CA ALA A 15 34.55 -36.51 11.50
C ALA A 15 35.50 -36.54 10.29
N VAL A 16 35.43 -35.50 9.46
CA VAL A 16 36.41 -35.28 8.38
C VAL A 16 37.43 -34.23 8.85
N ARG A 17 38.72 -34.61 8.80
CA ARG A 17 39.90 -33.81 9.14
C ARG A 17 40.23 -32.81 8.02
N PRO A 18 40.74 -31.59 8.32
CA PRO A 18 41.20 -30.64 7.30
C PRO A 18 42.63 -30.95 6.84
N GLY A 19 42.82 -31.11 5.54
CA GLY A 19 44.12 -31.19 4.89
C GLY A 19 44.76 -29.80 4.66
N ARG A 20 45.97 -29.63 5.16
CA ARG A 20 46.87 -28.50 4.86
C ARG A 20 47.40 -28.64 3.43
N PHE A 21 47.29 -27.63 2.60
CA PHE A 21 48.07 -27.48 1.37
C PHE A 21 48.99 -26.25 1.44
N VAL A 22 50.24 -26.54 1.09
CA VAL A 22 51.44 -25.72 1.20
C VAL A 22 51.51 -24.71 0.07
N ARG A 23 51.89 -23.45 0.40
CA ARG A 23 52.25 -22.37 -0.52
C ARG A 23 53.52 -22.75 -1.32
N ARG A 24 53.50 -22.55 -2.63
CA ARG A 24 54.70 -22.30 -3.43
C ARG A 24 54.55 -21.01 -4.23
N ALA A 25 55.37 -20.06 -3.89
CA ALA A 25 55.56 -18.81 -4.64
C ALA A 25 56.42 -19.10 -5.90
N ALA A 26 56.05 -18.55 -7.04
CA ALA A 26 56.90 -18.41 -8.20
C ALA A 26 56.86 -16.94 -8.67
N VAL A 27 57.97 -16.28 -8.55
CA VAL A 27 58.25 -14.94 -9.10
C VAL A 27 58.67 -15.12 -10.54
N LEU A 28 58.07 -14.44 -11.50
CA LEU A 28 58.55 -14.23 -12.85
C LEU A 28 58.39 -12.77 -13.24
N LEU A 29 59.54 -12.10 -13.34
CA LEU A 29 59.70 -10.78 -14.03
C LEU A 29 59.49 -10.99 -15.53
N VAL A 30 58.67 -10.18 -16.17
CA VAL A 30 58.74 -9.95 -17.61
C VAL A 30 58.51 -8.45 -17.93
N THR A 31 59.41 -7.98 -18.69
CA THR A 31 59.69 -6.64 -19.22
C THR A 31 58.53 -6.03 -20.02
N ALA A 32 58.40 -4.72 -19.89
CA ALA A 32 57.48 -3.85 -20.64
C ALA A 32 57.85 -3.77 -22.13
N VAL A 33 56.82 -3.91 -22.99
CA VAL A 33 56.81 -3.41 -24.37
C VAL A 33 55.57 -2.56 -24.55
N VAL A 34 55.77 -1.26 -24.80
CA VAL A 34 54.72 -0.32 -25.15
C VAL A 34 54.41 -0.48 -26.65
N LEU A 35 53.17 -0.92 -26.94
CA LEU A 35 52.62 -0.81 -28.30
C LEU A 35 51.26 -0.09 -28.16
N ALA A 36 51.18 1.09 -28.76
CA ALA A 36 49.94 1.82 -28.91
C ALA A 36 49.01 1.07 -29.89
N GLY A 37 47.90 0.54 -29.38
CA GLY A 37 46.84 -0.09 -30.16
C GLY A 37 45.51 0.53 -29.79
N CYS A 38 44.79 1.06 -30.77
CA CYS A 38 43.40 1.50 -30.65
C CYS A 38 42.53 0.29 -30.32
N GLU A 39 42.08 0.14 -29.08
CA GLU A 39 41.11 -0.87 -28.68
C GLU A 39 39.70 -0.28 -28.55
N ARG A 40 38.82 -0.85 -29.38
CA ARG A 40 37.40 -0.74 -29.17
C ARG A 40 37.08 -1.45 -27.86
N GLY A 41 36.77 -0.69 -26.83
CA GLY A 41 36.36 -1.24 -25.54
C GLY A 41 35.01 -1.87 -25.63
N SER A 42 34.98 -3.21 -25.51
CA SER A 42 33.79 -3.96 -25.11
C SER A 42 33.70 -3.88 -23.59
N SER A 43 32.83 -3.02 -23.06
CA SER A 43 32.51 -2.96 -21.63
C SER A 43 31.56 -4.08 -21.27
N SER A 44 32.07 -5.10 -20.57
CA SER A 44 31.26 -6.04 -19.80
C SER A 44 30.67 -5.30 -18.61
N GLY A 45 29.38 -4.88 -18.70
CA GLY A 45 28.66 -4.21 -17.63
C GLY A 45 28.39 -5.19 -16.47
N GLY A 46 28.90 -4.87 -15.29
CA GLY A 46 28.48 -5.46 -14.03
C GLY A 46 27.08 -4.95 -13.62
N PRO A 47 26.35 -5.66 -12.73
CA PRO A 47 25.03 -5.24 -12.29
C PRO A 47 25.15 -4.02 -11.37
N GLY A 48 24.76 -2.84 -11.85
CA GLY A 48 24.75 -1.61 -11.04
C GLY A 48 24.97 -0.28 -11.76
N GLU A 49 25.10 -0.26 -13.09
CA GLU A 49 25.29 1.00 -13.80
C GLU A 49 23.95 1.70 -14.05
N SER A 50 23.71 2.76 -13.29
CA SER A 50 22.64 3.73 -13.56
C SER A 50 22.77 4.26 -14.99
N ALA A 51 21.76 4.00 -15.83
CA ALA A 51 21.71 4.45 -17.20
C ALA A 51 21.85 5.98 -17.29
N THR A 52 23.03 6.48 -17.68
CA THR A 52 23.36 7.91 -17.77
C THR A 52 22.83 8.62 -19.03
N GLY A 53 22.01 7.96 -19.83
CA GLY A 53 21.41 8.53 -21.03
C GLY A 53 20.27 9.53 -20.75
N PRO A 54 19.93 10.41 -21.72
CA PRO A 54 18.81 11.36 -21.57
C PRO A 54 17.51 10.63 -21.30
N SER A 55 16.59 11.26 -20.53
CA SER A 55 15.28 10.69 -20.20
C SER A 55 14.39 10.55 -21.44
N GLY A 56 13.43 9.61 -21.38
CA GLY A 56 12.43 9.40 -22.44
C GLY A 56 11.45 10.56 -22.60
N CYS A 57 11.33 11.42 -21.55
CA CYS A 57 10.49 12.62 -21.50
C CYS A 57 11.14 13.64 -20.52
N PRO A 58 12.11 14.45 -20.94
CA PRO A 58 12.95 15.24 -20.03
C PRO A 58 12.18 16.15 -19.07
N ALA A 59 11.20 16.91 -19.56
CA ALA A 59 10.43 17.85 -18.73
C ALA A 59 9.57 17.14 -17.69
N ASP A 60 8.90 16.05 -18.07
CA ASP A 60 8.08 15.24 -17.16
C ASP A 60 8.94 14.48 -16.15
N TYR A 61 10.12 14.00 -16.58
CA TYR A 61 11.09 13.36 -15.71
C TYR A 61 11.58 14.28 -14.59
N ASP A 62 11.98 15.51 -14.90
CA ASP A 62 12.46 16.45 -13.89
C ASP A 62 11.35 16.84 -12.91
N THR A 63 10.13 17.04 -13.43
CA THR A 63 8.93 17.30 -12.61
C THR A 63 8.65 16.13 -11.69
N ALA A 64 8.64 14.90 -12.21
CA ALA A 64 8.39 13.67 -11.48
C ALA A 64 9.45 13.44 -10.39
N ARG A 65 10.74 13.59 -10.74
CA ARG A 65 11.85 13.45 -9.79
C ARG A 65 11.74 14.43 -8.62
N ALA A 66 11.41 15.69 -8.90
CA ALA A 66 11.25 16.69 -7.86
C ALA A 66 10.01 16.42 -6.97
N ALA A 67 8.93 15.89 -7.54
CA ALA A 67 7.73 15.54 -6.77
C ALA A 67 7.97 14.31 -5.88
N VAL A 68 8.62 13.27 -6.41
CA VAL A 68 8.97 12.06 -5.66
C VAL A 68 9.90 12.40 -4.50
N ALA A 69 10.97 13.16 -4.74
CA ALA A 69 11.90 13.59 -3.68
C ALA A 69 11.21 14.39 -2.55
N ARG A 70 10.14 15.14 -2.86
CA ARG A 70 9.33 15.80 -1.82
C ARG A 70 8.46 14.81 -1.06
N ALA A 71 7.88 13.83 -1.75
CA ALA A 71 6.99 12.83 -1.15
C ALA A 71 7.76 11.77 -0.33
N GLU A 72 9.04 11.57 -0.59
CA GLU A 72 9.93 10.67 0.16
C GLU A 72 10.45 11.26 1.47
N ARG A 73 10.18 12.55 1.75
CA ARG A 73 10.64 13.17 3.01
C ARG A 73 9.94 12.57 4.21
N THR A 74 10.71 12.28 5.24
CA THR A 74 10.22 11.62 6.48
C THR A 74 9.77 12.63 7.54
N ASP A 75 10.05 13.92 7.36
CA ASP A 75 9.75 15.01 8.28
C ASP A 75 8.34 15.61 8.06
N ALA A 76 7.30 14.77 8.03
CA ALA A 76 5.92 15.20 7.88
C ALA A 76 5.26 15.48 9.25
N PRO A 77 5.30 16.73 9.77
CA PRO A 77 4.64 17.06 11.02
C PRO A 77 3.11 17.02 10.84
N TRP A 78 2.41 16.84 11.95
CA TRP A 78 0.96 16.93 11.97
C TRP A 78 0.45 18.28 11.46
N ARG A 79 -0.41 18.25 10.45
CA ARG A 79 -1.08 19.42 9.85
C ARG A 79 -2.61 19.29 9.88
N GLY A 80 -3.10 18.30 10.62
CA GLY A 80 -4.54 18.08 10.78
C GLY A 80 -5.15 18.93 11.90
N PRO A 81 -6.37 18.58 12.34
CA PRO A 81 -7.08 19.32 13.37
C PRO A 81 -6.27 19.48 14.67
N ILE A 82 -6.35 20.66 15.26
CA ILE A 82 -5.80 20.98 16.60
C ILE A 82 -6.89 21.46 17.56
N THR A 83 -8.13 21.61 17.07
CA THR A 83 -9.32 22.01 17.81
C THR A 83 -10.50 21.11 17.44
N GLY A 84 -11.41 20.91 18.38
CA GLY A 84 -12.63 20.13 18.21
C GLY A 84 -13.32 19.87 19.54
N PRO A 85 -14.42 19.11 19.56
CA PRO A 85 -15.20 18.86 20.76
C PRO A 85 -14.49 17.87 21.69
N ARG A 86 -14.67 18.03 22.99
CA ARG A 86 -14.25 17.04 23.98
C ARG A 86 -15.05 15.74 23.80
N ALA A 87 -14.38 14.60 23.92
CA ALA A 87 -15.04 13.32 23.75
C ALA A 87 -15.84 12.91 25.02
N VAL A 88 -17.08 12.48 24.80
CA VAL A 88 -17.93 11.88 25.82
C VAL A 88 -17.83 10.37 25.75
N PRO A 89 -17.48 9.65 26.84
CA PRO A 89 -17.31 8.20 26.82
C PRO A 89 -18.66 7.45 26.66
N GLY A 90 -18.60 6.12 26.50
CA GLY A 90 -19.76 5.25 26.52
C GLY A 90 -20.47 5.09 25.17
N ARG A 91 -19.90 5.58 24.07
CA ARG A 91 -20.44 5.36 22.71
C ARG A 91 -20.05 3.98 22.17
N SER A 92 -20.85 3.47 21.22
CA SER A 92 -20.56 2.25 20.48
C SER A 92 -20.51 2.52 18.99
N LEU A 93 -19.47 2.04 18.32
CA LEU A 93 -19.34 2.10 16.86
C LEU A 93 -19.40 0.69 16.27
N VAL A 94 -19.91 0.59 15.05
CA VAL A 94 -19.77 -0.61 14.23
C VAL A 94 -18.90 -0.26 13.01
N TYR A 95 -17.84 -1.02 12.82
CA TYR A 95 -17.00 -0.96 11.61
C TYR A 95 -17.45 -2.09 10.67
N VAL A 96 -18.06 -1.75 9.55
CA VAL A 96 -18.39 -2.69 8.48
C VAL A 96 -17.28 -2.72 7.49
N ALA A 97 -16.53 -3.81 7.43
CA ALA A 97 -15.45 -4.02 6.51
C ALA A 97 -15.94 -4.57 5.17
N GLN A 98 -15.39 -4.10 4.04
CA GLN A 98 -15.58 -4.79 2.76
C GLN A 98 -15.12 -6.25 2.90
N THR A 99 -13.89 -6.44 3.32
CA THR A 99 -13.31 -7.71 3.75
C THR A 99 -12.11 -7.46 4.67
N MET A 100 -11.99 -8.27 5.70
CA MET A 100 -10.84 -8.22 6.62
C MET A 100 -9.58 -8.87 6.03
N THR A 101 -9.68 -9.53 4.90
CA THR A 101 -8.51 -10.03 4.14
C THR A 101 -7.76 -8.91 3.41
N ASN A 102 -8.38 -7.73 3.23
CA ASN A 102 -7.70 -6.53 2.75
C ASN A 102 -6.92 -5.90 3.91
N PRO A 103 -5.56 -5.87 3.87
CA PRO A 103 -4.73 -5.35 4.96
C PRO A 103 -4.98 -3.87 5.28
N GLY A 104 -5.31 -3.04 4.29
CA GLY A 104 -5.66 -1.63 4.49
C GLY A 104 -6.93 -1.47 5.31
N VAL A 105 -8.01 -2.19 4.93
CA VAL A 105 -9.27 -2.23 5.69
C VAL A 105 -9.04 -2.69 7.13
N ALA A 106 -8.24 -3.74 7.31
CA ALA A 106 -7.90 -4.27 8.63
C ALA A 106 -7.05 -3.28 9.45
N GLY A 107 -6.09 -2.61 8.83
CA GLY A 107 -5.22 -1.62 9.47
C GLY A 107 -6.02 -0.43 10.01
N VAL A 108 -6.92 0.15 9.20
CA VAL A 108 -7.79 1.24 9.66
C VAL A 108 -8.74 0.78 10.77
N ALA A 109 -9.31 -0.42 10.68
CA ALA A 109 -10.14 -0.97 11.75
C ALA A 109 -9.37 -1.08 13.09
N GLN A 110 -8.08 -1.41 13.07
CA GLN A 110 -7.23 -1.40 14.25
C GLN A 110 -7.00 0.02 14.78
N GLY A 111 -6.72 0.99 13.89
CA GLY A 111 -6.61 2.41 14.25
C GLY A 111 -7.89 2.95 14.90
N VAL A 112 -9.07 2.60 14.36
CA VAL A 112 -10.37 2.95 14.98
C VAL A 112 -10.50 2.34 16.37
N LYS A 113 -10.14 1.07 16.57
CA LYS A 113 -10.18 0.42 17.89
C LYS A 113 -9.20 1.07 18.87
N GLU A 114 -7.99 1.45 18.40
CA GLU A 114 -7.00 2.14 19.23
C GLU A 114 -7.54 3.48 19.72
N ALA A 115 -8.02 4.32 18.80
CA ALA A 115 -8.57 5.63 19.12
C ALA A 115 -9.82 5.56 20.02
N ALA A 116 -10.73 4.64 19.71
CA ALA A 116 -11.95 4.43 20.48
C ALA A 116 -11.67 4.09 21.95
N ARG A 117 -10.65 3.26 22.22
CA ARG A 117 -10.24 2.96 23.61
C ARG A 117 -9.80 4.23 24.35
N VAL A 118 -9.11 5.14 23.68
CA VAL A 118 -8.66 6.41 24.29
C VAL A 118 -9.84 7.25 24.75
N VAL A 119 -10.93 7.27 24.01
CA VAL A 119 -12.13 8.05 24.34
C VAL A 119 -13.17 7.26 25.14
N GLY A 120 -12.90 6.00 25.48
CA GLY A 120 -13.83 5.15 26.23
C GLY A 120 -15.03 4.67 25.41
N TRP A 121 -14.81 4.39 24.12
CA TRP A 121 -15.83 3.84 23.22
C TRP A 121 -15.57 2.38 22.87
N ASN A 122 -16.63 1.67 22.51
CA ASN A 122 -16.58 0.28 22.06
C ASN A 122 -16.69 0.22 20.52
N VAL A 123 -15.92 -0.68 19.90
CA VAL A 123 -15.96 -0.92 18.45
C VAL A 123 -16.21 -2.39 18.17
N ARG A 124 -17.27 -2.67 17.42
CA ARG A 124 -17.54 -3.99 16.84
C ARG A 124 -17.18 -3.97 15.35
N VAL A 125 -16.40 -4.94 14.89
CA VAL A 125 -16.12 -5.15 13.47
C VAL A 125 -17.04 -6.23 12.93
N ILE A 126 -17.63 -5.98 11.76
CA ILE A 126 -18.42 -6.95 11.00
C ILE A 126 -17.78 -7.08 9.62
N ASP A 127 -17.35 -8.28 9.27
CA ASP A 127 -16.70 -8.57 7.99
C ASP A 127 -17.78 -8.86 6.92
N GLY A 128 -17.74 -8.15 5.81
CA GLY A 128 -18.58 -8.36 4.65
C GLY A 128 -18.12 -9.49 3.74
N GLY A 129 -16.94 -10.09 3.99
CA GLY A 129 -16.41 -11.23 3.25
C GLY A 129 -16.13 -10.95 1.77
N GLY A 130 -16.04 -9.69 1.36
CA GLY A 130 -15.70 -9.26 -0.01
C GLY A 130 -16.81 -9.49 -1.06
N THR A 131 -17.97 -10.00 -0.67
CA THR A 131 -19.08 -10.25 -1.60
C THR A 131 -20.21 -9.22 -1.44
N PRO A 132 -20.92 -8.83 -2.52
CA PRO A 132 -22.04 -7.90 -2.42
C PRO A 132 -23.12 -8.35 -1.40
N ALA A 133 -23.47 -9.62 -1.39
CA ALA A 133 -24.45 -10.17 -0.44
C ALA A 133 -23.95 -10.12 1.00
N GLY A 134 -22.69 -10.47 1.24
CA GLY A 134 -22.06 -10.40 2.57
C GLY A 134 -21.98 -8.96 3.10
N ILE A 135 -21.59 -7.99 2.26
CA ILE A 135 -21.54 -6.57 2.61
C ILE A 135 -22.96 -6.04 2.94
N GLN A 136 -23.97 -6.40 2.16
CA GLN A 136 -25.36 -6.03 2.44
C GLN A 136 -25.86 -6.62 3.76
N ALA A 137 -25.54 -7.89 4.02
CA ALA A 137 -25.89 -8.55 5.29
C ALA A 137 -25.19 -7.89 6.48
N ALA A 138 -23.88 -7.59 6.35
CA ALA A 138 -23.07 -6.91 7.37
C ALA A 138 -23.62 -5.50 7.70
N MET A 139 -23.97 -4.71 6.67
CA MET A 139 -24.61 -3.40 6.86
C MET A 139 -26.00 -3.54 7.51
N GLY A 140 -26.81 -4.53 7.11
CA GLY A 140 -28.10 -4.81 7.74
C GLY A 140 -27.97 -5.13 9.22
N GLN A 141 -26.98 -5.96 9.58
CA GLN A 141 -26.65 -6.28 10.97
C GLN A 141 -26.16 -5.03 11.73
N ALA A 142 -25.32 -4.20 11.10
CA ALA A 142 -24.80 -2.98 11.72
C ALA A 142 -25.92 -2.02 12.10
N VAL A 143 -26.87 -1.76 11.19
CA VAL A 143 -28.04 -0.88 11.46
C VAL A 143 -28.95 -1.49 12.54
N ALA A 144 -29.17 -2.81 12.52
CA ALA A 144 -30.00 -3.48 13.51
C ALA A 144 -29.45 -3.40 14.95
N LEU A 145 -28.13 -3.25 15.11
CA LEU A 145 -27.48 -3.05 16.41
C LEU A 145 -27.69 -1.66 16.99
N LYS A 146 -28.23 -0.71 16.23
CA LYS A 146 -28.46 0.70 16.63
C LYS A 146 -27.23 1.32 17.32
N PRO A 147 -26.03 1.27 16.72
CA PRO A 147 -24.85 1.88 17.30
C PRO A 147 -24.93 3.41 17.26
N ALA A 148 -24.06 4.10 17.99
CA ALA A 148 -23.94 5.54 17.89
C ALA A 148 -23.42 6.00 16.51
N GLY A 149 -22.66 5.16 15.79
CA GLY A 149 -22.19 5.42 14.44
C GLY A 149 -21.73 4.18 13.70
N ILE A 150 -21.75 4.22 12.37
CA ILE A 150 -21.29 3.11 11.51
C ILE A 150 -20.18 3.59 10.59
N VAL A 151 -19.05 2.86 10.58
CA VAL A 151 -17.96 3.05 9.61
C VAL A 151 -18.22 2.17 8.40
N ILE A 152 -18.10 2.77 7.21
CA ILE A 152 -18.14 2.07 5.92
C ILE A 152 -16.69 1.88 5.46
N GLY A 153 -16.14 0.67 5.66
CA GLY A 153 -14.73 0.38 5.44
C GLY A 153 -14.46 -0.24 4.08
N GLY A 154 -14.11 0.56 3.07
CA GLY A 154 -13.55 0.12 1.80
C GLY A 154 -14.54 -0.33 0.73
N PHE A 155 -15.83 -0.01 0.83
CA PHE A 155 -16.82 -0.34 -0.19
C PHE A 155 -17.73 0.85 -0.55
N ASP A 156 -18.36 0.79 -1.74
CA ASP A 156 -19.30 1.79 -2.20
C ASP A 156 -20.62 1.72 -1.42
N PRO A 157 -21.02 2.77 -0.67
CA PRO A 157 -22.30 2.83 0.05
C PRO A 157 -23.54 2.67 -0.85
N ASN A 158 -23.44 2.97 -2.14
CA ASN A 158 -24.54 2.78 -3.08
C ASN A 158 -24.90 1.30 -3.24
N SER A 159 -23.94 0.38 -3.03
CA SER A 159 -24.20 -1.07 -3.04
C SER A 159 -25.07 -1.53 -1.87
N THR A 160 -25.24 -0.68 -0.84
CA THR A 160 -26.02 -0.91 0.37
C THR A 160 -27.02 0.23 0.62
N SER A 161 -27.55 0.83 -0.45
CA SER A 161 -28.38 2.06 -0.41
C SER A 161 -29.61 1.93 0.51
N GLN A 162 -30.23 0.74 0.58
CA GLN A 162 -31.36 0.49 1.46
C GLN A 162 -30.93 0.60 2.95
N GLN A 163 -29.80 0.01 3.31
CA GLN A 163 -29.27 0.05 4.67
C GLN A 163 -28.77 1.45 5.03
N VAL A 164 -28.14 2.16 4.08
CA VAL A 164 -27.75 3.59 4.22
C VAL A 164 -28.98 4.46 4.49
N SER A 165 -30.07 4.27 3.73
CA SER A 165 -31.31 4.99 3.94
C SER A 165 -31.91 4.69 5.32
N ARG A 166 -31.89 3.43 5.75
CA ARG A 166 -32.37 3.02 7.07
C ARG A 166 -31.54 3.64 8.20
N ALA A 167 -30.19 3.68 8.06
CA ALA A 167 -29.32 4.36 9.01
C ALA A 167 -29.69 5.85 9.14
N GLY A 168 -30.03 6.52 8.01
CA GLY A 168 -30.51 7.88 8.01
C GLY A 168 -31.83 8.10 8.78
N VAL A 169 -32.78 7.18 8.62
CA VAL A 169 -34.06 7.19 9.37
C VAL A 169 -33.85 7.01 10.89
N GLU A 170 -32.88 6.16 11.25
CA GLU A 170 -32.49 5.89 12.65
C GLU A 170 -31.51 6.96 13.20
N HIS A 171 -31.22 8.02 12.43
CA HIS A 171 -30.26 9.08 12.76
C HIS A 171 -28.85 8.60 13.13
N ILE A 172 -28.42 7.47 12.57
CA ILE A 172 -27.07 6.93 12.77
C ILE A 172 -26.11 7.58 11.76
N PRO A 173 -25.13 8.40 12.20
CA PRO A 173 -24.15 8.98 11.31
C PRO A 173 -23.25 7.90 10.69
N LEU A 174 -22.92 8.11 9.41
CA LEU A 174 -22.02 7.26 8.63
C LEU A 174 -20.72 8.00 8.35
N VAL A 175 -19.58 7.36 8.64
CA VAL A 175 -18.25 7.82 8.23
C VAL A 175 -17.66 6.76 7.31
N GLY A 176 -17.23 7.19 6.11
CA GLY A 176 -16.57 6.32 5.13
C GLY A 176 -15.06 6.28 5.32
N TRP A 177 -14.46 5.17 4.96
CA TRP A 177 -13.06 5.06 4.62
C TRP A 177 -12.95 4.47 3.21
N HIS A 178 -12.35 5.20 2.26
CA HIS A 178 -12.31 4.83 0.83
C HIS A 178 -13.71 4.50 0.24
N ALA A 179 -14.76 5.07 0.83
CA ALA A 179 -16.13 4.78 0.44
C ALA A 179 -16.56 5.54 -0.83
N VAL A 180 -16.03 6.78 -0.99
CA VAL A 180 -16.20 7.61 -2.18
C VAL A 180 -14.86 8.22 -2.59
N ALA A 181 -14.77 8.77 -3.81
CA ALA A 181 -13.50 9.24 -4.37
C ALA A 181 -12.92 10.50 -3.68
N ALA A 182 -13.76 11.34 -3.09
CA ALA A 182 -13.33 12.59 -2.47
C ALA A 182 -13.31 12.49 -0.94
N PRO A 183 -12.32 13.09 -0.24
CA PRO A 183 -12.37 13.23 1.21
C PRO A 183 -13.44 14.23 1.66
N GLY A 184 -13.86 14.09 2.92
CA GLY A 184 -14.81 14.99 3.57
C GLY A 184 -16.27 14.58 3.40
N PRO A 185 -17.23 15.51 3.66
CA PRO A 185 -18.65 15.21 3.63
C PRO A 185 -19.17 14.83 2.25
N SER A 186 -20.11 13.87 2.21
CA SER A 186 -20.81 13.49 0.99
C SER A 186 -22.32 13.59 1.17
N ARG A 187 -22.99 14.15 0.16
CA ARG A 187 -24.47 14.23 0.16
C ARG A 187 -25.10 13.02 -0.52
N ARG A 188 -24.41 12.41 -1.48
CA ARG A 188 -24.88 11.26 -2.26
C ARG A 188 -23.70 10.33 -2.57
N PRO A 189 -23.58 9.20 -1.86
CA PRO A 189 -24.35 8.76 -0.69
C PRO A 189 -24.15 9.68 0.53
N PRO A 190 -25.11 9.73 1.49
CA PRO A 190 -24.99 10.61 2.65
C PRO A 190 -23.94 10.04 3.64
N LEU A 191 -22.81 10.74 3.74
CA LEU A 191 -21.74 10.46 4.71
C LEU A 191 -21.44 11.74 5.48
N PHE A 192 -21.30 11.64 6.79
CA PHE A 192 -20.82 12.77 7.60
C PHE A 192 -19.43 13.20 7.14
N SER A 193 -18.55 12.21 6.91
CA SER A 193 -17.23 12.42 6.32
C SER A 193 -16.79 11.15 5.61
N ASN A 194 -15.94 11.27 4.60
CA ASN A 194 -15.18 10.18 4.01
C ASN A 194 -13.71 10.42 4.29
N VAL A 195 -13.10 9.56 5.07
CA VAL A 195 -11.67 9.62 5.42
C VAL A 195 -10.88 8.89 4.35
N THR A 196 -10.03 9.63 3.65
CA THR A 196 -9.17 9.14 2.57
C THR A 196 -8.15 10.22 2.22
N THR A 197 -7.06 9.86 1.55
CA THR A 197 -6.20 10.82 0.85
C THR A 197 -6.87 11.30 -0.44
N HIS A 198 -6.35 12.35 -1.07
CA HIS A 198 -6.81 12.75 -2.39
C HIS A 198 -6.36 11.74 -3.45
N VAL A 199 -7.32 11.04 -4.06
CA VAL A 199 -7.03 10.00 -5.06
C VAL A 199 -6.19 10.50 -6.24
N GLN A 200 -6.34 11.78 -6.60
CA GLN A 200 -5.54 12.43 -7.64
C GLN A 200 -4.06 12.52 -7.26
N ASP A 201 -3.77 12.82 -5.99
CA ASP A 201 -2.40 12.95 -5.51
C ASP A 201 -1.72 11.59 -5.39
N VAL A 202 -2.43 10.57 -4.89
CA VAL A 202 -1.92 9.19 -4.85
C VAL A 202 -1.63 8.67 -6.26
N ALA A 203 -2.57 8.85 -7.19
CA ALA A 203 -2.40 8.41 -8.57
C ALA A 203 -1.23 9.09 -9.26
N ARG A 204 -1.14 10.44 -9.10
CA ARG A 204 -0.06 11.24 -9.68
C ARG A 204 1.30 10.81 -9.14
N ILE A 205 1.47 10.72 -7.82
CA ILE A 205 2.79 10.41 -7.25
C ILE A 205 3.22 8.97 -7.57
N SER A 206 2.30 8.01 -7.62
CA SER A 206 2.61 6.63 -8.01
C SER A 206 3.11 6.54 -9.45
N ALA A 207 2.47 7.26 -10.38
CA ALA A 207 2.91 7.33 -11.76
C ALA A 207 4.23 8.08 -11.91
N GLN A 208 4.39 9.20 -11.18
CA GLN A 208 5.63 9.98 -11.18
C GLN A 208 6.80 9.20 -10.61
N TRP A 209 6.57 8.31 -9.64
CA TRP A 209 7.63 7.41 -9.19
C TRP A 209 8.12 6.51 -10.32
N ILE A 210 7.22 5.92 -11.12
CA ILE A 210 7.62 5.11 -12.29
C ILE A 210 8.40 5.96 -13.29
N ILE A 211 7.91 7.17 -13.62
CA ILE A 211 8.59 8.08 -14.56
C ILE A 211 9.99 8.44 -14.05
N ALA A 212 10.12 8.79 -12.77
CA ALA A 212 11.39 9.14 -12.15
C ALA A 212 12.35 7.95 -12.09
N HIS A 213 11.89 6.81 -11.56
CA HIS A 213 12.70 5.60 -11.39
C HIS A 213 13.20 5.04 -12.73
N SER A 214 12.34 5.02 -13.76
CA SER A 214 12.67 4.53 -15.11
C SER A 214 13.40 5.54 -15.98
N ARG A 215 13.63 6.76 -15.51
CA ARG A 215 14.06 7.89 -16.34
C ARG A 215 13.17 8.10 -17.57
N GLY A 216 11.86 7.93 -17.37
CA GLY A 216 10.86 8.07 -18.43
C GLY A 216 10.89 6.98 -19.49
N ARG A 217 11.42 5.79 -19.18
CA ARG A 217 11.49 4.65 -20.12
C ARG A 217 11.02 3.39 -19.43
N ALA A 218 9.73 3.12 -19.47
CA ALA A 218 9.14 1.96 -18.83
C ALA A 218 8.12 1.24 -19.71
N GLY A 219 8.09 -0.09 -19.58
CA GLY A 219 6.92 -0.91 -19.88
C GLY A 219 6.20 -1.19 -18.56
N ALA A 220 5.03 -0.61 -18.36
CA ALA A 220 4.31 -0.66 -17.11
C ALA A 220 3.07 -1.55 -17.16
N VAL A 221 2.81 -2.33 -16.11
CA VAL A 221 1.54 -3.05 -15.91
C VAL A 221 0.79 -2.38 -14.75
N VAL A 222 -0.51 -2.21 -14.93
CA VAL A 222 -1.41 -1.60 -13.92
C VAL A 222 -2.37 -2.67 -13.41
N PHE A 223 -2.39 -2.92 -12.10
CA PHE A 223 -3.34 -3.83 -11.45
C PHE A 223 -4.42 -3.02 -10.72
N THR A 224 -5.68 -3.43 -10.87
CA THR A 224 -6.82 -2.72 -10.29
C THR A 224 -7.97 -3.67 -9.93
N ASP A 225 -8.88 -3.18 -9.09
CA ASP A 225 -10.23 -3.71 -8.91
C ASP A 225 -11.25 -2.65 -9.37
N ALA A 226 -11.73 -2.78 -10.60
CA ALA A 226 -12.67 -1.82 -11.17
C ALA A 226 -14.11 -1.94 -10.61
N SER A 227 -14.38 -2.94 -9.77
CA SER A 227 -15.67 -3.07 -9.06
C SER A 227 -15.80 -2.04 -7.92
N ILE A 228 -14.67 -1.50 -7.45
CA ILE A 228 -14.60 -0.47 -6.43
C ILE A 228 -14.41 0.89 -7.12
N PRO A 229 -15.38 1.84 -7.06
CA PRO A 229 -15.31 3.11 -7.78
C PRO A 229 -14.06 3.93 -7.46
N PHE A 230 -13.63 3.95 -6.19
CA PHE A 230 -12.39 4.61 -5.77
C PHE A 230 -11.15 4.01 -6.46
N ALA A 231 -11.02 2.68 -6.48
CA ALA A 231 -9.90 1.98 -7.10
C ALA A 231 -9.88 2.16 -8.62
N ARG A 232 -11.04 2.09 -9.28
CA ARG A 232 -11.18 2.37 -10.71
C ARG A 232 -10.71 3.79 -11.03
N THR A 233 -11.21 4.80 -10.31
CA THR A 233 -10.80 6.20 -10.49
C THR A 233 -9.30 6.36 -10.31
N LYS A 234 -8.72 5.75 -9.26
CA LYS A 234 -7.27 5.76 -9.00
C LYS A 234 -6.48 5.23 -10.19
N SER A 235 -6.81 4.04 -10.66
CA SER A 235 -6.07 3.39 -11.75
C SER A 235 -6.22 4.10 -13.10
N GLU A 236 -7.38 4.70 -13.39
CA GLU A 236 -7.59 5.53 -14.58
C GLU A 236 -6.73 6.80 -14.53
N LEU A 237 -6.63 7.46 -13.38
CA LEU A 237 -5.77 8.62 -13.17
C LEU A 237 -4.28 8.25 -13.29
N ILE A 238 -3.86 7.12 -12.73
CA ILE A 238 -2.49 6.58 -12.89
C ILE A 238 -2.16 6.43 -14.37
N ARG A 239 -3.02 5.77 -15.14
CA ARG A 239 -2.81 5.58 -16.59
C ARG A 239 -2.71 6.91 -17.34
N LYS A 240 -3.56 7.89 -16.97
CA LYS A 240 -3.53 9.23 -17.57
C LYS A 240 -2.21 9.94 -17.26
N GLU A 241 -1.71 9.85 -16.03
CA GLU A 241 -0.44 10.46 -15.64
C GLU A 241 0.75 9.76 -16.32
N LEU A 242 0.78 8.42 -16.38
CA LEU A 242 1.83 7.70 -17.12
C LEU A 242 1.89 8.08 -18.61
N ALA A 243 0.74 8.38 -19.22
CA ALA A 243 0.64 8.76 -20.62
C ALA A 243 1.23 10.16 -20.94
N THR A 244 1.50 11.00 -19.92
CA THR A 244 2.19 12.28 -20.13
C THR A 244 3.62 12.06 -20.63
N CYS A 245 4.27 10.99 -20.20
CA CYS A 245 5.63 10.63 -20.59
C CYS A 245 5.63 9.65 -21.75
N ARG A 246 5.97 10.10 -22.96
CA ARG A 246 5.94 9.30 -24.19
C ARG A 246 6.83 8.04 -24.16
N GLY A 247 7.87 8.04 -23.33
CA GLY A 247 8.75 6.89 -23.15
C GLY A 247 8.22 5.82 -22.21
N VAL A 248 7.11 6.08 -21.49
CA VAL A 248 6.43 5.11 -20.64
C VAL A 248 5.23 4.52 -21.40
N ARG A 249 5.18 3.21 -21.48
CA ARG A 249 4.10 2.47 -22.17
C ARG A 249 3.35 1.60 -21.18
N VAL A 250 2.04 1.75 -21.07
CA VAL A 250 1.19 0.80 -20.35
C VAL A 250 1.02 -0.44 -21.23
N LEU A 251 1.62 -1.55 -20.81
CA LEU A 251 1.62 -2.83 -21.52
C LEU A 251 0.34 -3.61 -21.29
N ALA A 252 -0.20 -3.54 -20.06
CA ALA A 252 -1.42 -4.22 -19.66
C ALA A 252 -2.13 -3.46 -18.53
N TYR A 253 -3.45 -3.66 -18.46
CA TYR A 253 -4.32 -3.16 -17.41
C TYR A 253 -5.15 -4.34 -16.90
N GLU A 254 -4.78 -4.86 -15.75
CA GLU A 254 -5.32 -6.09 -15.20
C GLU A 254 -6.37 -5.78 -14.13
N ASN A 255 -7.61 -6.13 -14.45
CA ASN A 255 -8.75 -5.98 -13.55
C ASN A 255 -8.98 -7.28 -12.78
N ILE A 256 -8.51 -7.32 -11.55
CA ILE A 256 -8.61 -8.48 -10.65
C ILE A 256 -9.29 -8.02 -9.37
N PRO A 257 -10.53 -8.47 -9.09
CA PRO A 257 -11.19 -8.15 -7.82
C PRO A 257 -10.34 -8.56 -6.62
N ILE A 258 -10.29 -7.72 -5.59
CA ILE A 258 -9.50 -7.97 -4.38
C ILE A 258 -9.79 -9.34 -3.76
N PRO A 259 -11.06 -9.81 -3.65
CA PRO A 259 -11.34 -11.14 -3.13
C PRO A 259 -10.75 -12.30 -3.96
N ASP A 260 -10.50 -12.07 -5.24
CA ASP A 260 -9.94 -13.07 -6.17
C ASP A 260 -8.41 -12.94 -6.32
N ALA A 261 -7.79 -11.93 -5.72
CA ALA A 261 -6.40 -11.57 -6.00
C ALA A 261 -5.43 -12.73 -5.72
N SER A 262 -5.56 -13.41 -4.59
CA SER A 262 -4.67 -14.52 -4.22
C SER A 262 -4.71 -15.70 -5.21
N SER A 263 -5.85 -15.92 -5.87
CA SER A 263 -6.02 -17.02 -6.84
C SER A 263 -5.70 -16.63 -8.27
N ARG A 264 -5.94 -15.35 -8.64
CA ARG A 264 -5.82 -14.88 -10.03
C ARG A 264 -4.48 -14.21 -10.32
N THR A 265 -3.96 -13.40 -9.40
CA THR A 265 -2.73 -12.64 -9.63
C THR A 265 -1.53 -13.51 -10.01
N PRO A 266 -1.25 -14.67 -9.37
CA PRO A 266 -0.11 -15.50 -9.79
C PRO A 266 -0.20 -15.99 -11.23
N ARG A 267 -1.41 -16.33 -11.70
CA ARG A 267 -1.64 -16.81 -13.07
C ARG A 267 -1.48 -15.69 -14.09
N GLU A 268 -2.04 -14.52 -13.78
CA GLU A 268 -1.89 -13.34 -14.66
C GLU A 268 -0.42 -12.89 -14.74
N VAL A 269 0.30 -12.90 -13.64
CA VAL A 269 1.75 -12.57 -13.62
C VAL A 269 2.54 -13.55 -14.50
N ALA A 270 2.28 -14.86 -14.40
CA ALA A 270 2.94 -15.85 -15.26
C ALA A 270 2.64 -15.61 -16.75
N SER A 271 1.39 -15.29 -17.09
CA SER A 271 0.96 -14.93 -18.46
C SER A 271 1.66 -13.66 -18.96
N LEU A 272 1.71 -12.61 -18.13
CA LEU A 272 2.34 -11.33 -18.44
C LEU A 272 3.86 -11.48 -18.65
N LEU A 273 4.54 -12.27 -17.82
CA LEU A 273 5.97 -12.58 -17.99
C LEU A 273 6.24 -13.28 -19.31
N SER A 274 5.42 -14.27 -19.66
CA SER A 274 5.52 -14.96 -20.95
C SER A 274 5.28 -14.03 -22.15
N ARG A 275 4.32 -13.10 -22.03
CA ARG A 275 3.90 -12.19 -23.10
C ARG A 275 4.86 -11.03 -23.31
N PHE A 276 5.40 -10.47 -22.26
CA PHE A 276 6.17 -9.22 -22.31
C PHE A 276 7.66 -9.39 -22.05
N GLY A 277 8.07 -10.39 -21.26
CA GLY A 277 9.47 -10.63 -20.91
C GLY A 277 10.13 -9.35 -20.38
N ASP A 278 11.34 -9.05 -20.88
CA ASP A 278 12.13 -7.87 -20.45
C ASP A 278 11.48 -6.51 -20.77
N ARG A 279 10.43 -6.48 -21.59
CA ARG A 279 9.67 -5.25 -21.83
C ARG A 279 8.84 -4.81 -20.63
N TRP A 280 8.50 -5.75 -19.74
CA TRP A 280 7.81 -5.44 -18.50
C TRP A 280 8.82 -5.06 -17.42
N THR A 281 9.01 -3.77 -17.22
CA THR A 281 10.02 -3.22 -16.32
C THR A 281 9.46 -2.67 -15.02
N HIS A 282 8.18 -2.26 -15.00
CA HIS A 282 7.54 -1.64 -13.85
C HIS A 282 6.10 -2.10 -13.69
N SER A 283 5.60 -2.03 -12.45
CA SER A 283 4.17 -2.17 -12.18
C SER A 283 3.69 -1.14 -11.19
N VAL A 284 2.40 -0.82 -11.27
CA VAL A 284 1.67 -0.12 -10.23
C VAL A 284 0.37 -0.86 -9.93
N ALA A 285 0.08 -1.04 -8.65
CA ALA A 285 -1.17 -1.65 -8.22
C ALA A 285 -1.94 -0.69 -7.32
N ILE A 286 -3.26 -0.73 -7.37
CA ILE A 286 -4.13 0.12 -6.51
C ILE A 286 -4.05 -0.26 -5.03
N ASN A 287 -3.47 -1.43 -4.74
CA ASN A 287 -3.26 -1.97 -3.40
C ASN A 287 -2.00 -2.86 -3.39
N ASP A 288 -1.26 -2.86 -2.31
CA ASP A 288 0.00 -3.62 -2.14
C ASP A 288 -0.20 -5.15 -2.14
N LEU A 289 -1.40 -5.63 -1.82
CA LEU A 289 -1.71 -7.07 -1.78
C LEU A 289 -1.43 -7.79 -3.11
N TYR A 290 -1.58 -7.11 -4.25
CA TYR A 290 -1.28 -7.69 -5.55
C TYR A 290 0.18 -8.13 -5.66
N PHE A 291 1.11 -7.42 -5.03
CA PHE A 291 2.53 -7.80 -5.06
C PHE A 291 2.86 -8.92 -4.07
N ALA A 292 2.12 -9.03 -2.96
CA ALA A 292 2.17 -10.22 -2.12
C ALA A 292 1.77 -11.48 -2.89
N ASP A 293 0.66 -11.38 -3.62
CA ASP A 293 0.09 -12.47 -4.41
C ASP A 293 0.92 -12.76 -5.70
N ALA A 294 1.59 -11.75 -6.27
CA ALA A 294 2.47 -11.90 -7.43
C ALA A 294 3.82 -12.56 -7.10
N ALA A 295 4.31 -12.41 -5.88
CA ALA A 295 5.65 -12.85 -5.47
C ALA A 295 5.97 -14.32 -5.75
N PRO A 296 5.06 -15.30 -5.55
CA PRO A 296 5.32 -16.69 -5.90
C PRO A 296 5.56 -16.89 -7.39
N ALA A 297 4.83 -16.20 -8.27
CA ALA A 297 4.99 -16.31 -9.72
C ALA A 297 6.29 -15.66 -10.20
N PHE A 298 6.67 -14.49 -9.68
CA PHE A 298 7.96 -13.87 -9.94
C PHE A 298 9.13 -14.78 -9.53
N ARG A 299 9.03 -15.38 -8.34
CA ARG A 299 10.04 -16.32 -7.83
C ARG A 299 10.16 -17.55 -8.72
N ALA A 300 9.04 -18.15 -9.13
CA ALA A 300 9.00 -19.31 -10.00
C ALA A 300 9.60 -19.03 -11.39
N ALA A 301 9.46 -17.80 -11.88
CA ALA A 301 10.05 -17.35 -13.15
C ALA A 301 11.53 -16.92 -13.01
N GLY A 302 12.13 -16.99 -11.82
CA GLY A 302 13.50 -16.55 -11.59
C GLY A 302 13.72 -15.04 -11.64
N ALA A 303 12.64 -14.24 -11.54
CA ALA A 303 12.76 -12.80 -11.51
C ALA A 303 13.52 -12.33 -10.24
N PRO A 304 14.40 -11.33 -10.34
CA PRO A 304 15.12 -10.82 -9.17
C PRO A 304 14.16 -10.14 -8.19
N GLY A 305 14.36 -10.37 -6.89
CA GLY A 305 13.48 -9.80 -5.86
C GLY A 305 13.43 -8.27 -5.89
N ALA A 306 14.58 -7.63 -6.13
CA ALA A 306 14.68 -6.17 -6.23
C ALA A 306 14.24 -5.57 -7.58
N GLY A 307 13.77 -6.41 -8.52
CA GLY A 307 13.30 -6.00 -9.86
C GLY A 307 14.35 -6.13 -10.95
N PRO A 308 14.04 -6.00 -12.26
CA PRO A 308 12.69 -5.77 -12.79
C PRO A 308 11.77 -7.01 -12.71
N PRO A 309 10.45 -6.82 -12.73
CA PRO A 309 9.76 -5.54 -12.70
C PRO A 309 9.85 -4.86 -11.34
N TYR A 310 10.05 -3.52 -11.36
CA TYR A 310 10.01 -2.68 -10.16
C TYR A 310 8.56 -2.33 -9.83
N ASN A 311 8.11 -2.66 -8.65
CA ASN A 311 6.70 -2.63 -8.29
C ASN A 311 6.40 -1.55 -7.24
N ILE A 312 5.42 -0.66 -7.51
CA ILE A 312 4.95 0.34 -6.56
C ILE A 312 3.47 0.10 -6.22
N GLY A 313 3.14 0.04 -4.92
CA GLY A 313 1.77 0.07 -4.43
C GLY A 313 1.23 1.51 -4.40
N ALA A 314 0.06 1.75 -4.96
CA ALA A 314 -0.68 3.02 -4.82
C ALA A 314 -1.67 2.94 -3.63
N GLY A 315 -1.17 2.61 -2.45
CA GLY A 315 -1.86 2.26 -1.21
C GLY A 315 -1.77 0.73 -0.95
N ASP A 316 -1.97 0.18 0.24
CA ASP A 316 -2.38 0.89 1.46
C ASP A 316 -1.20 1.06 2.43
N GLY A 317 -0.02 0.47 2.13
CA GLY A 317 1.15 0.56 3.00
C GLY A 317 0.98 -0.27 4.29
N ASP A 318 0.48 -1.49 4.17
CA ASP A 318 0.37 -2.41 5.30
C ASP A 318 1.75 -2.94 5.74
N PRO A 319 1.88 -3.53 6.96
CA PRO A 319 3.17 -4.01 7.45
C PRO A 319 3.87 -5.01 6.53
N SER A 320 3.13 -5.82 5.79
CA SER A 320 3.73 -6.79 4.86
C SER A 320 4.26 -6.11 3.60
N ALA A 321 3.64 -5.01 3.16
CA ALA A 321 4.17 -4.17 2.08
C ALA A 321 5.50 -3.52 2.49
N PHE A 322 5.56 -2.92 3.68
CA PHE A 322 6.81 -2.38 4.23
C PHE A 322 7.90 -3.45 4.35
N GLN A 323 7.55 -4.66 4.81
CA GLN A 323 8.50 -5.78 4.88
C GLN A 323 9.05 -6.13 3.49
N ARG A 324 8.21 -6.19 2.45
CA ARG A 324 8.64 -6.45 1.06
C ARG A 324 9.54 -5.34 0.54
N VAL A 325 9.17 -4.08 0.77
CA VAL A 325 9.97 -2.90 0.39
C VAL A 325 11.34 -2.94 1.09
N ASN A 326 11.37 -3.11 2.41
CA ASN A 326 12.60 -3.14 3.20
C ASN A 326 13.56 -4.29 2.81
N SER A 327 13.00 -5.42 2.38
CA SER A 327 13.79 -6.61 1.99
C SER A 327 14.03 -6.71 0.49
N GLY A 328 13.52 -5.80 -0.34
CA GLY A 328 13.62 -5.86 -1.79
C GLY A 328 12.96 -7.12 -2.37
N GLN A 329 11.82 -7.55 -1.83
CA GLN A 329 11.14 -8.78 -2.24
C GLN A 329 9.91 -8.51 -3.09
N TYR A 330 10.14 -8.28 -4.39
CA TYR A 330 9.11 -8.06 -5.42
C TYR A 330 8.22 -6.84 -5.18
N GLN A 331 8.68 -5.90 -4.34
CA GLN A 331 8.08 -4.58 -4.19
C GLN A 331 9.16 -3.55 -3.87
N SER A 332 9.23 -2.48 -4.66
CA SER A 332 10.28 -1.46 -4.59
C SER A 332 9.83 -0.22 -3.83
N ALA A 333 8.53 0.07 -3.85
CA ALA A 333 7.96 1.24 -3.20
C ALA A 333 6.48 1.02 -2.84
N THR A 334 5.98 1.87 -1.96
CA THR A 334 4.53 2.03 -1.72
C THR A 334 4.19 3.50 -1.49
N VAL A 335 2.98 3.91 -1.87
CA VAL A 335 2.37 5.18 -1.46
C VAL A 335 1.41 4.86 -0.32
N PRO A 336 1.90 4.80 0.94
CA PRO A 336 1.11 4.33 2.06
C PRO A 336 -0.01 5.30 2.42
N GLU A 337 -1.16 4.76 2.79
CA GLU A 337 -2.15 5.47 3.57
C GLU A 337 -1.70 5.47 5.04
N PRO A 338 -1.86 6.56 5.79
CA PRO A 338 -1.56 6.57 7.23
C PRO A 338 -2.69 5.87 7.98
N LEU A 339 -2.70 4.53 7.94
CA LEU A 339 -3.84 3.70 8.33
C LEU A 339 -4.25 3.92 9.78
N THR A 340 -3.27 4.04 10.69
CA THR A 340 -3.57 4.27 12.11
C THR A 340 -4.13 5.67 12.32
N GLN A 341 -3.50 6.68 11.72
CA GLN A 341 -3.97 8.07 11.80
C GLN A 341 -5.38 8.23 11.22
N GLN A 342 -5.68 7.58 10.08
CA GLN A 342 -7.03 7.60 9.49
C GLN A 342 -8.06 6.93 10.40
N GLY A 343 -7.69 5.87 11.11
CA GLY A 343 -8.54 5.28 12.15
C GLY A 343 -8.83 6.26 13.31
N TRP A 344 -7.83 7.04 13.73
CA TRP A 344 -8.02 8.11 14.72
C TRP A 344 -8.89 9.25 14.19
N GLN A 345 -8.69 9.63 12.92
CA GLN A 345 -9.52 10.62 12.25
C GLN A 345 -11.00 10.19 12.19
N ILE A 346 -11.28 8.93 11.87
CA ILE A 346 -12.65 8.39 11.87
C ILE A 346 -13.33 8.58 13.23
N VAL A 347 -12.61 8.32 14.32
CA VAL A 347 -13.15 8.56 15.68
C VAL A 347 -13.36 10.04 15.95
N ASP A 348 -12.47 10.93 15.49
CA ASP A 348 -12.66 12.38 15.59
C ASP A 348 -13.87 12.86 14.78
N GLU A 349 -14.06 12.35 13.56
CA GLU A 349 -15.22 12.68 12.73
C GLU A 349 -16.54 12.26 13.43
N PHE A 350 -16.59 11.08 14.05
CA PHE A 350 -17.76 10.72 14.86
C PHE A 350 -17.93 11.62 16.09
N ASN A 351 -16.83 11.98 16.77
CA ASN A 351 -16.90 12.88 17.92
C ASN A 351 -17.51 14.23 17.51
N ARG A 352 -17.11 14.77 16.34
CA ARG A 352 -17.69 15.98 15.75
C ARG A 352 -19.16 15.79 15.40
N ALA A 353 -19.51 14.68 14.75
CA ALA A 353 -20.89 14.36 14.41
C ALA A 353 -21.79 14.32 15.66
N PHE A 354 -21.33 13.72 16.75
CA PHE A 354 -22.07 13.63 18.01
C PHE A 354 -22.19 14.97 18.74
N ALA A 355 -21.28 15.89 18.52
CA ALA A 355 -21.32 17.24 19.08
C ALA A 355 -22.14 18.23 18.22
N GLY A 356 -22.51 17.83 17.00
CA GLY A 356 -23.15 18.73 16.04
C GLY A 356 -22.17 19.69 15.34
N ASP A 357 -20.86 19.42 15.45
CA ASP A 357 -19.81 20.20 14.79
C ASP A 357 -19.62 19.74 13.33
N PRO A 358 -19.11 20.58 12.44
CA PRO A 358 -18.78 20.16 11.08
C PRO A 358 -17.63 19.16 11.05
N ALA A 359 -17.56 18.36 9.97
CA ALA A 359 -16.44 17.48 9.70
C ALA A 359 -15.12 18.26 9.67
N SER A 360 -14.01 17.61 10.03
CA SER A 360 -12.69 18.25 10.13
C SER A 360 -12.17 18.82 8.82
N GLY A 361 -12.59 18.26 7.68
CA GLY A 361 -12.10 18.60 6.35
C GLY A 361 -10.65 18.19 6.09
N TYR A 362 -10.03 17.43 7.00
CA TYR A 362 -8.64 17.00 6.87
C TYR A 362 -8.52 15.85 5.86
N ALA A 363 -7.52 15.95 5.00
CA ALA A 363 -7.02 14.84 4.19
C ALA A 363 -5.51 14.73 4.41
N ALA A 364 -5.02 13.52 4.68
CA ALA A 364 -3.60 13.29 4.89
C ALA A 364 -2.80 13.57 3.61
N PRO A 365 -1.56 14.09 3.72
CA PRO A 365 -0.68 14.25 2.58
C PRO A 365 -0.25 12.87 2.06
N VAL A 366 0.14 12.81 0.78
CA VAL A 366 0.76 11.62 0.22
C VAL A 366 2.22 11.49 0.65
N HIS A 367 2.66 10.26 0.83
CA HIS A 367 4.06 9.90 1.10
C HIS A 367 4.48 8.79 0.13
N VAL A 368 5.78 8.67 -0.16
CA VAL A 368 6.37 7.54 -0.88
C VAL A 368 7.37 6.87 0.04
N SER A 369 7.15 5.60 0.33
CA SER A 369 8.07 4.77 1.09
C SER A 369 8.87 3.86 0.17
N THR A 370 10.18 3.90 0.30
CA THR A 370 11.16 3.03 -0.35
C THR A 370 12.11 2.45 0.70
N ALA A 371 12.94 1.51 0.33
CA ALA A 371 13.96 0.97 1.26
C ALA A 371 14.90 2.06 1.81
N ASP A 372 15.08 3.16 1.07
CA ASP A 372 16.01 4.23 1.43
C ASP A 372 15.48 5.19 2.51
N ASN A 373 14.15 5.21 2.75
CA ASN A 373 13.54 6.18 3.68
C ASN A 373 12.63 5.57 4.74
N THR A 374 12.53 4.25 4.80
CA THR A 374 11.71 3.57 5.81
C THR A 374 12.44 3.33 7.13
N ASP A 375 13.78 3.29 7.12
CA ASP A 375 14.60 2.93 8.29
C ASP A 375 14.12 1.65 9.00
N GLY A 376 13.59 0.69 8.22
CA GLY A 376 13.03 -0.56 8.75
C GLY A 376 11.64 -0.42 9.37
N ALA A 377 10.97 0.72 9.24
CA ALA A 377 9.59 0.90 9.70
C ALA A 377 8.63 -0.09 9.04
N THR A 378 7.52 -0.36 9.71
CA THR A 378 6.46 -1.27 9.24
C THR A 378 5.16 -0.55 8.85
N SER A 379 5.14 0.77 8.94
CA SER A 379 4.03 1.64 8.56
C SER A 379 4.52 3.08 8.45
N TRP A 380 3.71 3.91 7.84
CA TRP A 380 3.91 5.34 7.83
C TRP A 380 2.66 6.05 8.37
N ASP A 381 2.87 6.99 9.28
CA ASP A 381 1.85 7.92 9.79
C ASP A 381 2.51 9.29 10.04
N PRO A 382 1.83 10.43 9.84
CA PRO A 382 2.32 11.74 10.24
C PRO A 382 2.66 11.77 11.74
N THR A 383 3.73 12.45 12.12
CA THR A 383 4.12 12.52 13.54
C THR A 383 3.22 13.48 14.34
N GLY A 384 2.90 13.14 15.61
CA GLY A 384 2.19 14.02 16.54
C GLY A 384 0.66 13.98 16.49
N TYR A 385 0.04 13.21 15.60
CA TYR A 385 -1.43 13.13 15.49
C TYR A 385 -2.10 12.58 16.75
N ARG A 386 -1.49 11.58 17.41
CA ARG A 386 -2.05 10.99 18.63
C ARG A 386 -2.15 12.02 19.75
N GLU A 387 -1.12 12.83 19.92
CA GLU A 387 -1.10 13.91 20.92
C GLU A 387 -2.13 14.99 20.58
N ALA A 388 -2.20 15.42 19.33
CA ALA A 388 -3.17 16.40 18.86
C ALA A 388 -4.61 15.94 19.12
N TYR A 389 -4.96 14.71 18.74
CA TYR A 389 -6.31 14.18 18.98
C TYR A 389 -6.61 13.99 20.47
N ARG A 390 -5.65 13.47 21.27
CA ARG A 390 -5.83 13.38 22.73
C ARG A 390 -6.13 14.75 23.36
N LYS A 391 -5.41 15.78 22.95
CA LYS A 391 -5.63 17.15 23.41
C LYS A 391 -7.04 17.66 23.02
N ILE A 392 -7.47 17.45 21.78
CA ILE A 392 -8.81 17.80 21.28
C ILE A 392 -9.86 17.11 22.15
N TRP A 393 -9.73 15.80 22.38
CA TRP A 393 -10.72 15.00 23.10
C TRP A 393 -10.68 15.21 24.63
N GLY A 394 -9.67 15.90 25.16
CA GLY A 394 -9.46 16.11 26.58
C GLY A 394 -9.02 14.82 27.30
N ARG A 395 -8.11 14.06 26.69
CA ARG A 395 -7.61 12.77 27.17
C ARG A 395 -6.08 12.81 27.36
#